data_b65f5884b7166503c29062fb6a515ec8
#
_entry.id   b65f5884b7166503c29062fb6a515ec8
#
_cell.length_a   1.000
_cell.length_b   1.000
_cell.length_c   1.000
_cell.angle_alpha   90.00
_cell.angle_beta   90.00
_cell.angle_gamma   90.00
#
_symmetry.space_group_name_H-M   'P 1'
#
loop_
_entity.id
_entity.type
_entity.pdbx_description
1 polymer ?
#
loop_
_entity_poly.entity_id
_entity_poly.type
_entity_poly.pdbx_seq_one_letter_code
_entity_poly.pdbx_strand_id
1 'polypeptide(L)'
;MHGGPLDHVALWTDARNELADFLCERAGMHVIDKTDTFTLVGVDAKKGKLTLFDAEGPRDPGALGHVGLRVHDETLAGDVSAPGGLDIQLVDNRDGDEWDLHHVRLKVPDPQHAVEEFLHLGFDEGDGPESVRAGDKTIYFVEGPNGDVERPLLNHLALLVDSYKEHVDNARERGLQYEEVDAANTWAVFVTGPYGIRIEYVEHKPGFALK
;
A
#
# COMPACT_ATOMS: atom_id res chain seq x y z
N MET A 1 -3.38 4.12 18.35
CA MET A 1 -4.06 3.90 17.06
C MET A 1 -4.25 2.41 16.89
N HIS A 2 -5.42 1.97 16.42
CA HIS A 2 -5.62 0.60 15.95
C HIS A 2 -5.88 0.69 14.46
N GLY A 3 -4.94 0.22 13.66
CA GLY A 3 -5.13 0.09 12.23
C GLY A 3 -5.97 -1.16 11.93
N GLY A 4 -6.71 -1.12 10.83
CA GLY A 4 -7.40 -2.27 10.28
C GLY A 4 -6.55 -2.99 9.23
N PRO A 5 -7.18 -3.79 8.36
CA PRO A 5 -6.47 -4.44 7.26
C PRO A 5 -5.89 -3.42 6.28
N LEU A 6 -4.85 -3.82 5.57
CA LEU A 6 -4.29 -3.03 4.47
C LEU A 6 -5.33 -2.94 3.35
N ASP A 7 -5.87 -1.75 3.16
CA ASP A 7 -6.87 -1.47 2.12
C ASP A 7 -6.21 -1.41 0.75
N HIS A 8 -5.15 -0.61 0.63
CA HIS A 8 -4.39 -0.50 -0.61
C HIS A 8 -2.96 0.00 -0.41
N VAL A 9 -2.15 -0.19 -1.46
CA VAL A 9 -0.87 0.46 -1.66
C VAL A 9 -1.01 1.46 -2.80
N ALA A 10 -0.69 2.71 -2.55
CA ALA A 10 -0.76 3.76 -3.56
C ALA A 10 0.62 4.08 -4.13
N LEU A 11 0.68 4.22 -5.43
CA LEU A 11 1.89 4.43 -6.20
C LEU A 11 1.77 5.66 -7.11
N TRP A 12 2.87 6.39 -7.26
CA TRP A 12 3.05 7.38 -8.32
C TRP A 12 3.74 6.71 -9.51
N THR A 13 3.19 6.81 -10.71
CA THR A 13 3.81 6.21 -11.89
C THR A 13 3.57 7.04 -13.15
N ASP A 14 4.55 7.10 -14.03
CA ASP A 14 4.44 7.67 -15.38
C ASP A 14 3.93 6.66 -16.41
N ALA A 15 3.70 5.40 -15.97
CA ALA A 15 3.25 4.29 -16.82
C ALA A 15 1.92 3.70 -16.29
N ARG A 16 0.97 4.55 -15.89
CA ARG A 16 -0.28 4.14 -15.22
C ARG A 16 -1.08 3.08 -15.98
N ASN A 17 -1.27 3.27 -17.27
CA ASN A 17 -2.08 2.35 -18.06
C ASN A 17 -1.33 1.04 -18.31
N GLU A 18 -0.04 1.11 -18.68
CA GLU A 18 0.81 -0.05 -18.92
C GLU A 18 0.98 -0.90 -17.66
N LEU A 19 1.09 -0.25 -16.49
CA LEU A 19 1.15 -0.95 -15.21
C LEU A 19 -0.19 -1.60 -14.86
N ALA A 20 -1.31 -0.92 -15.08
CA ALA A 20 -2.64 -1.49 -14.86
C ALA A 20 -2.88 -2.71 -15.75
N ASP A 21 -2.56 -2.62 -17.05
CA ASP A 21 -2.67 -3.73 -18.01
C ASP A 21 -1.78 -4.91 -17.58
N PHE A 22 -0.52 -4.63 -17.19
CA PHE A 22 0.41 -5.65 -16.68
C PHE A 22 -0.16 -6.39 -15.45
N LEU A 23 -0.73 -5.67 -14.48
CA LEU A 23 -1.32 -6.25 -13.27
C LEU A 23 -2.55 -7.12 -13.60
N CYS A 24 -3.38 -6.69 -14.54
CA CYS A 24 -4.51 -7.49 -15.02
C CYS A 24 -4.05 -8.78 -15.72
N GLU A 25 -3.06 -8.70 -16.59
CA GLU A 25 -2.57 -9.85 -17.38
C GLU A 25 -1.75 -10.84 -16.56
N ARG A 26 -0.92 -10.34 -15.62
CA ARG A 26 0.07 -11.16 -14.92
C ARG A 26 -0.34 -11.56 -13.50
N ALA A 27 -1.10 -10.72 -12.80
CA ALA A 27 -1.52 -10.97 -11.42
C ALA A 27 -3.03 -11.26 -11.28
N GLY A 28 -3.77 -11.37 -12.38
CA GLY A 28 -5.20 -11.69 -12.37
C GLY A 28 -6.07 -10.60 -11.74
N MET A 29 -5.56 -9.40 -11.60
CA MET A 29 -6.32 -8.24 -11.13
C MET A 29 -7.28 -7.72 -12.20
N HIS A 30 -8.20 -6.85 -11.83
CA HIS A 30 -9.03 -6.10 -12.76
C HIS A 30 -9.07 -4.61 -12.37
N VAL A 31 -9.42 -3.76 -13.33
CA VAL A 31 -9.65 -2.35 -13.06
C VAL A 31 -10.97 -2.19 -12.31
N ILE A 32 -10.90 -1.77 -11.04
CA ILE A 32 -12.05 -1.56 -10.17
C ILE A 32 -12.66 -0.17 -10.43
N ASP A 33 -11.79 0.84 -10.58
CA ASP A 33 -12.20 2.22 -10.88
C ASP A 33 -11.10 2.93 -11.67
N LYS A 34 -11.50 3.86 -12.53
CA LYS A 34 -10.57 4.67 -13.31
C LYS A 34 -11.10 6.10 -13.43
N THR A 35 -10.29 7.03 -13.02
CA THR A 35 -10.56 8.47 -13.12
C THR A 35 -9.49 9.16 -13.97
N ASP A 36 -9.60 10.47 -14.11
CA ASP A 36 -8.55 11.26 -14.80
C ASP A 36 -7.22 11.26 -14.04
N THR A 37 -7.24 11.03 -12.72
CA THR A 37 -6.06 11.16 -11.85
C THR A 37 -5.50 9.84 -11.33
N PHE A 38 -6.29 8.78 -11.28
CA PHE A 38 -5.84 7.47 -10.79
C PHE A 38 -6.55 6.30 -11.49
N THR A 39 -5.94 5.13 -11.39
CA THR A 39 -6.53 3.82 -11.70
C THR A 39 -6.43 2.95 -10.47
N LEU A 40 -7.55 2.36 -10.05
CA LEU A 40 -7.62 1.41 -8.95
C LEU A 40 -7.67 0.01 -9.53
N VAL A 41 -6.73 -0.84 -9.16
CA VAL A 41 -6.65 -2.23 -9.62
C VAL A 41 -6.60 -3.19 -8.43
N GLY A 42 -7.24 -4.33 -8.55
CA GLY A 42 -7.29 -5.34 -7.51
C GLY A 42 -8.22 -6.48 -7.87
N VAL A 43 -8.46 -7.35 -6.90
CA VAL A 43 -9.45 -8.44 -6.97
C VAL A 43 -10.70 -8.06 -6.19
N ASP A 44 -10.55 -7.27 -5.13
CA ASP A 44 -11.63 -6.81 -4.27
C ASP A 44 -11.50 -5.29 -4.02
N ALA A 45 -12.60 -4.57 -4.15
CA ALA A 45 -12.65 -3.12 -3.93
C ALA A 45 -12.49 -2.72 -2.43
N LYS A 46 -12.58 -3.66 -1.50
CA LYS A 46 -12.54 -3.38 -0.07
C LYS A 46 -11.18 -3.60 0.58
N LYS A 47 -10.30 -4.37 -0.05
CA LYS A 47 -8.97 -4.68 0.49
C LYS A 47 -7.99 -5.11 -0.58
N GLY A 48 -6.70 -4.96 -0.31
CA GLY A 48 -5.64 -5.56 -1.12
C GLY A 48 -5.49 -4.98 -2.53
N LYS A 49 -5.83 -3.70 -2.71
CA LYS A 49 -5.77 -2.98 -3.99
C LYS A 49 -4.44 -2.28 -4.20
N LEU A 50 -4.20 -1.90 -5.43
CA LEU A 50 -3.19 -0.92 -5.82
C LEU A 50 -3.88 0.32 -6.40
N THR A 51 -3.52 1.50 -5.91
CA THR A 51 -3.96 2.77 -6.46
C THR A 51 -2.81 3.40 -7.25
N LEU A 52 -2.98 3.55 -8.54
CA LEU A 52 -1.97 4.05 -9.46
C LEU A 52 -2.29 5.50 -9.82
N PHE A 53 -1.51 6.45 -9.31
CA PHE A 53 -1.64 7.87 -9.60
C PHE A 53 -0.70 8.26 -10.75
N ASP A 54 -1.16 9.18 -11.61
CA ASP A 54 -0.31 9.76 -12.64
C ASP A 54 0.84 10.57 -12.05
N ALA A 55 2.00 10.40 -12.64
CA ALA A 55 3.20 11.14 -12.30
C ALA A 55 3.89 11.71 -13.55
N GLU A 56 4.47 12.89 -13.40
CA GLU A 56 5.34 13.45 -14.44
C GLU A 56 6.71 12.77 -14.41
N GLY A 57 6.92 11.80 -15.34
CA GLY A 57 8.17 11.08 -15.51
C GLY A 57 8.51 10.08 -14.40
N PRO A 58 9.64 9.39 -14.54
CA PRO A 58 10.03 8.28 -13.69
C PRO A 58 10.10 8.65 -12.21
N ARG A 59 9.81 7.67 -11.35
CA ARG A 59 9.87 7.79 -9.90
C ARG A 59 11.02 6.96 -9.34
N ASP A 60 11.57 7.44 -8.23
CA ASP A 60 12.58 6.70 -7.47
C ASP A 60 11.86 5.66 -6.59
N PRO A 61 12.29 4.40 -6.56
CA PRO A 61 11.72 3.41 -5.64
C PRO A 61 11.68 3.89 -4.18
N GLY A 62 12.65 4.68 -3.74
CA GLY A 62 12.72 5.20 -2.39
C GLY A 62 12.70 4.08 -1.36
N ALA A 63 11.76 4.18 -0.42
CA ALA A 63 11.54 3.14 0.57
C ALA A 63 10.90 1.87 0.01
N LEU A 64 10.29 1.89 -1.18
CA LEU A 64 9.63 0.70 -1.73
C LEU A 64 10.65 -0.31 -2.25
N GLY A 65 10.70 -1.48 -1.63
CA GLY A 65 11.49 -2.60 -2.10
C GLY A 65 10.77 -3.37 -3.20
N HIS A 66 9.60 -3.88 -2.89
CA HIS A 66 8.67 -4.49 -3.84
C HIS A 66 7.27 -4.65 -3.24
N VAL A 67 6.31 -4.95 -4.10
CA VAL A 67 4.97 -5.39 -3.74
C VAL A 67 4.85 -6.89 -4.03
N GLY A 68 4.42 -7.68 -3.05
CA GLY A 68 4.12 -9.10 -3.23
C GLY A 68 2.66 -9.30 -3.63
N LEU A 69 2.42 -10.00 -4.74
CA LEU A 69 1.08 -10.31 -5.24
C LEU A 69 0.90 -11.82 -5.34
N ARG A 70 -0.27 -12.33 -4.94
CA ARG A 70 -0.62 -13.74 -5.09
C ARG A 70 -1.01 -14.04 -6.52
N VAL A 71 -0.59 -15.18 -7.03
CA VAL A 71 -0.98 -15.70 -8.36
C VAL A 71 -1.33 -17.17 -8.25
N HIS A 72 -2.35 -17.61 -9.01
CA HIS A 72 -2.76 -19.02 -9.03
C HIS A 72 -1.92 -19.90 -9.93
N ASP A 73 -1.29 -19.32 -10.94
CA ASP A 73 -0.39 -20.06 -11.83
C ASP A 73 1.03 -20.01 -11.26
N GLU A 74 1.47 -21.13 -10.69
CA GLU A 74 2.82 -21.27 -10.11
C GLU A 74 3.94 -20.97 -11.12
N THR A 75 3.68 -21.14 -12.41
CA THR A 75 4.68 -20.84 -13.45
C THR A 75 4.96 -19.36 -13.59
N LEU A 76 4.08 -18.51 -13.05
CA LEU A 76 4.26 -17.06 -12.98
C LEU A 76 4.99 -16.60 -11.71
N ALA A 77 5.14 -17.48 -10.69
CA ALA A 77 5.78 -17.12 -9.44
C ALA A 77 7.25 -16.71 -9.64
N GLY A 78 7.67 -15.67 -8.93
CA GLY A 78 9.02 -15.13 -8.99
C GLY A 78 9.05 -13.61 -9.00
N ASP A 79 10.25 -13.06 -9.07
CA ASP A 79 10.47 -11.61 -9.10
C ASP A 79 10.35 -11.10 -10.54
N VAL A 80 9.60 -10.02 -10.71
CA VAL A 80 9.43 -9.35 -12.01
C VAL A 80 9.53 -7.84 -11.84
N SER A 81 10.10 -7.17 -12.83
CA SER A 81 10.05 -5.69 -12.92
C SER A 81 8.89 -5.29 -13.82
N ALA A 82 7.97 -4.53 -13.27
CA ALA A 82 6.78 -4.05 -13.95
C ALA A 82 7.00 -2.64 -14.55
N PRO A 83 6.11 -2.18 -15.46
CA PRO A 83 6.13 -0.82 -15.96
C PRO A 83 6.17 0.23 -14.84
N GLY A 84 6.76 1.39 -15.10
CA GLY A 84 6.88 2.48 -14.13
C GLY A 84 7.91 2.23 -13.01
N GLY A 85 8.77 1.20 -13.15
CA GLY A 85 9.85 0.90 -12.21
C GLY A 85 9.41 0.19 -10.94
N LEU A 86 8.22 -0.42 -10.93
CA LEU A 86 7.74 -1.22 -9.80
C LEU A 86 8.33 -2.63 -9.85
N ASP A 87 9.03 -3.01 -8.79
CA ASP A 87 9.41 -4.41 -8.56
C ASP A 87 8.25 -5.15 -7.88
N ILE A 88 7.92 -6.34 -8.40
CA ILE A 88 6.85 -7.20 -7.91
C ILE A 88 7.40 -8.59 -7.63
N GLN A 89 7.03 -9.16 -6.48
CA GLN A 89 7.20 -10.58 -6.21
C GLN A 89 5.86 -11.30 -6.41
N LEU A 90 5.77 -12.13 -7.43
CA LEU A 90 4.62 -13.01 -7.65
C LEU A 90 4.75 -14.25 -6.76
N VAL A 91 3.79 -14.44 -5.85
CA VAL A 91 3.78 -15.50 -4.83
C VAL A 91 2.74 -16.55 -5.23
N ASP A 92 3.15 -17.81 -5.24
CA ASP A 92 2.26 -18.94 -5.49
C ASP A 92 1.13 -19.00 -4.44
N ASN A 93 -0.10 -19.07 -4.90
CA ASN A 93 -1.31 -19.16 -4.07
C ASN A 93 -2.28 -20.23 -4.56
N ARG A 94 -1.72 -21.38 -5.02
CA ARG A 94 -2.54 -22.46 -5.63
C ARG A 94 -3.62 -23.02 -4.71
N ASP A 95 -3.41 -22.96 -3.41
CA ASP A 95 -4.35 -23.46 -2.39
C ASP A 95 -5.23 -22.35 -1.79
N GLY A 96 -5.12 -21.11 -2.29
CA GLY A 96 -5.87 -19.95 -1.81
C GLY A 96 -7.02 -19.56 -2.74
N ASP A 97 -8.09 -19.05 -2.16
CA ASP A 97 -9.28 -18.61 -2.90
C ASP A 97 -9.18 -17.18 -3.44
N GLU A 98 -8.19 -16.41 -3.02
CA GLU A 98 -8.10 -14.99 -3.33
C GLU A 98 -6.77 -14.62 -4.00
N TRP A 99 -6.87 -13.88 -5.09
CA TRP A 99 -5.75 -13.25 -5.78
C TRP A 99 -5.67 -11.81 -5.30
N ASP A 100 -4.68 -11.47 -4.54
CA ASP A 100 -4.54 -10.11 -4.04
C ASP A 100 -3.12 -9.77 -3.62
N LEU A 101 -3.00 -8.58 -3.01
CA LEU A 101 -1.81 -8.16 -2.31
C LEU A 101 -1.46 -9.17 -1.20
N HIS A 102 -0.24 -9.66 -1.21
CA HIS A 102 0.30 -10.57 -0.20
C HIS A 102 1.11 -9.83 0.86
N HIS A 103 2.07 -9.02 0.44
CA HIS A 103 2.95 -8.27 1.33
C HIS A 103 3.52 -7.02 0.65
N VAL A 104 4.14 -6.18 1.47
CA VAL A 104 4.96 -5.06 1.01
C VAL A 104 6.34 -5.19 1.64
N ARG A 105 7.40 -4.97 0.86
CA ARG A 105 8.75 -4.87 1.39
C ARG A 105 9.23 -3.43 1.32
N LEU A 106 9.67 -2.91 2.46
CA LEU A 106 10.20 -1.56 2.59
C LEU A 106 11.69 -1.60 2.93
N LYS A 107 12.47 -0.75 2.29
CA LYS A 107 13.90 -0.53 2.56
C LYS A 107 14.02 0.67 3.49
N VAL A 108 14.59 0.46 4.66
CA VAL A 108 14.73 1.50 5.70
C VAL A 108 16.11 1.43 6.35
N PRO A 109 16.66 2.53 6.88
CA PRO A 109 17.96 2.51 7.53
C PRO A 109 18.05 1.63 8.78
N ASP A 110 16.96 1.54 9.54
CA ASP A 110 16.86 0.76 10.78
C ASP A 110 15.53 0.01 10.80
N PRO A 111 15.51 -1.30 10.42
CA PRO A 111 14.31 -2.12 10.40
C PRO A 111 13.63 -2.27 11.76
N GLN A 112 14.40 -2.37 12.86
CA GLN A 112 13.82 -2.56 14.19
C GLN A 112 13.14 -1.28 14.68
N HIS A 113 13.76 -0.13 14.47
CA HIS A 113 13.13 1.15 14.76
C HIS A 113 11.87 1.37 13.89
N ALA A 114 11.90 0.94 12.62
CA ALA A 114 10.71 0.99 11.77
C ALA A 114 9.56 0.16 12.35
N VAL A 115 9.81 -1.05 12.84
CA VAL A 115 8.80 -1.87 13.52
C VAL A 115 8.19 -1.12 14.69
N GLU A 116 9.01 -0.57 15.60
CA GLU A 116 8.52 0.17 16.77
C GLU A 116 7.60 1.34 16.37
N GLU A 117 8.02 2.12 15.40
CA GLU A 117 7.24 3.28 14.93
C GLU A 117 5.93 2.86 14.22
N PHE A 118 5.95 1.80 13.40
CA PHE A 118 4.75 1.30 12.75
C PHE A 118 3.75 0.70 13.75
N LEU A 119 4.21 0.01 14.80
CA LEU A 119 3.35 -0.41 15.91
C LEU A 119 2.66 0.79 16.57
N HIS A 120 3.38 1.89 16.78
CA HIS A 120 2.79 3.14 17.29
C HIS A 120 1.78 3.76 16.32
N LEU A 121 1.90 3.51 15.03
CA LEU A 121 0.94 3.94 13.99
C LEU A 121 -0.24 2.99 13.84
N GLY A 122 -0.33 1.92 14.65
CA GLY A 122 -1.49 1.04 14.74
C GLY A 122 -1.40 -0.24 13.91
N PHE A 123 -0.24 -0.55 13.37
CA PHE A 123 0.03 -1.88 12.82
C PHE A 123 0.16 -2.90 13.96
N ASP A 124 -0.10 -4.17 13.66
CA ASP A 124 0.07 -5.28 14.58
C ASP A 124 1.50 -5.85 14.50
N GLU A 125 1.93 -6.60 15.51
CA GLU A 125 3.18 -7.36 15.45
C GLU A 125 3.17 -8.35 14.28
N GLY A 126 4.28 -8.40 13.54
CA GLY A 126 4.48 -9.35 12.43
C GLY A 126 4.97 -10.71 12.91
N ASP A 127 5.12 -11.64 11.95
CA ASP A 127 5.59 -13.00 12.25
C ASP A 127 7.11 -13.08 12.45
N GLY A 128 7.83 -12.00 12.21
CA GLY A 128 9.29 -11.91 12.36
C GLY A 128 9.74 -10.58 12.97
N PRO A 129 11.01 -10.49 13.42
CA PRO A 129 11.50 -9.32 14.15
C PRO A 129 11.54 -8.03 13.33
N GLU A 130 11.54 -8.14 12.02
CA GLU A 130 11.62 -7.01 11.06
C GLU A 130 10.34 -6.91 10.25
N SER A 131 9.18 -7.14 10.87
CA SER A 131 7.89 -7.07 10.20
C SER A 131 6.78 -6.55 11.10
N VAL A 132 5.77 -5.98 10.46
CA VAL A 132 4.46 -5.66 11.07
C VAL A 132 3.35 -6.20 10.18
N ARG A 133 2.13 -6.25 10.71
CA ARG A 133 0.95 -6.67 9.96
C ARG A 133 -0.11 -5.58 9.91
N ALA A 134 -0.89 -5.63 8.83
CA ALA A 134 -2.12 -4.87 8.66
C ALA A 134 -3.22 -5.86 8.22
N GLY A 135 -3.95 -6.43 9.20
CA GLY A 135 -4.82 -7.57 8.99
C GLY A 135 -4.03 -8.82 8.61
N ASP A 136 -4.34 -9.39 7.45
CA ASP A 136 -3.68 -10.58 6.88
C ASP A 136 -2.46 -10.25 5.98
N LYS A 137 -2.10 -8.98 5.84
CA LYS A 137 -0.97 -8.53 5.01
C LYS A 137 0.23 -8.20 5.88
N THR A 138 1.42 -8.60 5.42
CA THR A 138 2.67 -8.34 6.11
C THR A 138 3.45 -7.21 5.43
N ILE A 139 3.99 -6.31 6.22
CA ILE A 139 4.97 -5.31 5.78
C ILE A 139 6.32 -5.74 6.35
N TYR A 140 7.26 -6.07 5.47
CA TYR A 140 8.63 -6.43 5.84
C TYR A 140 9.53 -5.20 5.72
N PHE A 141 10.39 -5.03 6.71
CA PHE A 141 11.46 -4.04 6.68
C PHE A 141 12.79 -4.73 6.41
N VAL A 142 13.59 -4.15 5.53
CA VAL A 142 14.95 -4.59 5.26
C VAL A 142 15.89 -3.40 5.30
N GLU A 143 17.13 -3.64 5.71
CA GLU A 143 18.14 -2.58 5.71
C GLU A 143 18.35 -2.05 4.30
N GLY A 144 18.36 -0.72 4.17
CA GLY A 144 18.54 -0.01 2.92
C GLY A 144 18.75 1.48 3.13
N PRO A 145 18.89 2.25 2.05
CA PRO A 145 19.03 3.69 2.15
C PRO A 145 17.79 4.32 2.76
N ASN A 146 17.93 5.53 3.29
CA ASN A 146 16.79 6.34 3.69
C ASN A 146 15.86 6.54 2.48
N GLY A 147 14.60 6.12 2.64
CA GLY A 147 13.59 6.20 1.59
C GLY A 147 13.04 7.60 1.32
N ASP A 148 13.49 8.61 2.08
CA ASP A 148 13.10 10.00 1.90
C ASP A 148 13.78 10.56 0.63
N VAL A 149 13.10 10.40 -0.49
CA VAL A 149 13.51 10.88 -1.81
C VAL A 149 12.51 11.90 -2.33
N GLU A 150 12.98 12.82 -3.18
CA GLU A 150 12.14 13.93 -3.67
C GLU A 150 10.92 13.45 -4.45
N ARG A 151 11.04 12.36 -5.21
CA ARG A 151 10.00 11.85 -6.10
C ARG A 151 9.80 10.34 -5.89
N PRO A 152 9.23 9.91 -4.75
CA PRO A 152 9.07 8.49 -4.44
C PRO A 152 8.04 7.80 -5.36
N LEU A 153 8.29 6.52 -5.64
CA LEU A 153 7.31 5.64 -6.27
C LEU A 153 6.15 5.33 -5.32
N LEU A 154 6.45 5.05 -4.03
CA LEU A 154 5.43 4.85 -3.00
C LEU A 154 4.78 6.18 -2.63
N ASN A 155 3.46 6.28 -2.86
CA ASN A 155 2.68 7.42 -2.38
C ASN A 155 2.28 7.21 -0.91
N HIS A 156 1.61 6.10 -0.57
CA HIS A 156 1.22 5.76 0.80
C HIS A 156 0.82 4.28 0.95
N LEU A 157 0.72 3.86 2.21
CA LEU A 157 0.06 2.63 2.62
C LEU A 157 -1.26 3.01 3.29
N ALA A 158 -2.38 2.41 2.89
CA ALA A 158 -3.69 2.71 3.42
C ALA A 158 -4.21 1.58 4.33
N LEU A 159 -4.63 1.94 5.53
CA LEU A 159 -5.29 1.06 6.49
C LEU A 159 -6.79 1.35 6.50
N LEU A 160 -7.63 0.33 6.30
CA LEU A 160 -9.07 0.46 6.44
C LEU A 160 -9.43 0.56 7.92
N VAL A 161 -10.17 1.60 8.28
CA VAL A 161 -10.54 1.87 9.68
C VAL A 161 -12.06 2.10 9.80
N ASP A 162 -12.59 1.85 10.99
CA ASP A 162 -14.00 2.07 11.29
C ASP A 162 -14.34 3.57 11.47
N SER A 163 -13.35 4.37 11.90
CA SER A 163 -13.51 5.81 12.12
C SER A 163 -12.21 6.56 11.82
N TYR A 164 -12.18 7.28 10.70
CA TYR A 164 -11.06 8.16 10.39
C TYR A 164 -10.90 9.30 11.40
N LYS A 165 -12.02 9.75 12.02
CA LYS A 165 -12.02 10.84 13.00
C LYS A 165 -11.25 10.50 14.26
N GLU A 166 -11.33 9.25 14.72
CA GLU A 166 -10.53 8.80 15.87
C GLU A 166 -9.04 8.90 15.55
N HIS A 167 -8.64 8.66 14.30
CA HIS A 167 -7.25 8.79 13.86
C HIS A 167 -6.82 10.26 13.70
N VAL A 168 -7.74 11.16 13.29
CA VAL A 168 -7.50 12.62 13.33
C VAL A 168 -7.23 13.09 14.76
N ASP A 169 -8.07 12.68 15.73
CA ASP A 169 -7.90 13.06 17.13
C ASP A 169 -6.60 12.51 17.70
N ASN A 170 -6.26 11.25 17.43
CA ASN A 170 -4.99 10.65 17.80
C ASN A 170 -3.78 11.38 17.20
N ALA A 171 -3.85 11.74 15.92
CA ALA A 171 -2.76 12.48 15.27
C ALA A 171 -2.56 13.87 15.94
N ARG A 172 -3.66 14.56 16.25
CA ARG A 172 -3.65 15.83 16.94
C ARG A 172 -3.07 15.73 18.35
N GLU A 173 -3.52 14.75 19.15
CA GLU A 173 -3.03 14.51 20.50
C GLU A 173 -1.53 14.20 20.55
N ARG A 174 -1.03 13.50 19.53
CA ARG A 174 0.39 13.14 19.40
C ARG A 174 1.24 14.23 18.74
N GLY A 175 0.62 15.32 18.28
CA GLY A 175 1.32 16.41 17.58
C GLY A 175 1.88 16.00 16.21
N LEU A 176 1.31 14.97 15.57
CA LEU A 176 1.70 14.55 14.23
C LEU A 176 1.18 15.55 13.18
N GLN A 177 1.92 15.73 12.12
CA GLN A 177 1.40 16.42 10.94
C GLN A 177 0.40 15.50 10.23
N TYR A 178 -0.79 16.01 9.93
CA TYR A 178 -1.82 15.24 9.26
C TYR A 178 -2.56 16.08 8.22
N GLU A 179 -3.19 15.41 7.27
CA GLU A 179 -4.03 15.96 6.22
C GLU A 179 -5.34 15.18 6.18
N GLU A 180 -6.48 15.88 6.25
CA GLU A 180 -7.80 15.25 6.13
C GLU A 180 -8.29 15.35 4.67
N VAL A 181 -8.87 14.27 4.16
CA VAL A 181 -9.42 14.18 2.81
C VAL A 181 -10.86 13.67 2.87
N ASP A 182 -11.77 14.40 2.21
CA ASP A 182 -13.16 14.02 1.98
C ASP A 182 -13.36 13.75 0.48
N ALA A 183 -13.19 12.49 0.09
CA ALA A 183 -13.38 12.03 -1.29
C ALA A 183 -14.81 11.52 -1.52
N ALA A 184 -15.17 11.21 -2.77
CA ALA A 184 -16.52 10.78 -3.13
C ALA A 184 -16.98 9.53 -2.35
N ASN A 185 -16.10 8.52 -2.19
CA ASN A 185 -16.42 7.23 -1.60
C ASN A 185 -15.79 7.01 -0.22
N THR A 186 -14.88 7.88 0.23
CA THR A 186 -14.09 7.67 1.44
C THR A 186 -13.91 8.95 2.23
N TRP A 187 -13.67 8.81 3.53
CA TRP A 187 -13.01 9.80 4.36
C TRP A 187 -11.64 9.25 4.74
N ALA A 188 -10.65 10.11 4.80
CA ALA A 188 -9.31 9.68 5.13
C ALA A 188 -8.54 10.73 5.94
N VAL A 189 -7.56 10.25 6.70
CA VAL A 189 -6.52 11.08 7.28
C VAL A 189 -5.16 10.48 6.94
N PHE A 190 -4.27 11.33 6.44
CA PHE A 190 -2.89 10.98 6.14
C PHE A 190 -1.98 11.48 7.26
N VAL A 191 -1.05 10.64 7.68
CA VAL A 191 0.05 11.03 8.56
C VAL A 191 1.39 10.68 7.91
N THR A 192 2.42 11.48 8.19
CA THR A 192 3.78 11.13 7.78
C THR A 192 4.40 10.26 8.86
N GLY A 193 4.68 9.02 8.52
CA GLY A 193 5.37 8.06 9.36
C GLY A 193 6.90 8.19 9.26
N PRO A 194 7.64 7.22 9.83
CA PRO A 194 9.09 7.20 9.78
C PRO A 194 9.60 7.12 8.34
N TYR A 195 10.78 7.67 8.10
CA TYR A 195 11.47 7.65 6.81
C TYR A 195 10.66 8.25 5.64
N GLY A 196 9.74 9.21 5.94
CA GLY A 196 8.90 9.86 4.95
C GLY A 196 7.75 8.98 4.41
N ILE A 197 7.55 7.78 4.94
CA ILE A 197 6.48 6.87 4.50
C ILE A 197 5.13 7.41 4.98
N ARG A 198 4.23 7.75 4.06
CA ARG A 198 2.88 8.21 4.40
C ARG A 198 1.97 7.02 4.71
N ILE A 199 1.17 7.18 5.76
CA ILE A 199 0.12 6.23 6.14
C ILE A 199 -1.23 6.94 6.00
N GLU A 200 -2.16 6.29 5.32
CA GLU A 200 -3.56 6.70 5.23
C GLU A 200 -4.41 5.83 6.15
N TYR A 201 -5.28 6.45 6.93
CA TYR A 201 -6.37 5.77 7.63
C TYR A 201 -7.65 6.12 6.89
N VAL A 202 -8.19 5.14 6.14
CA VAL A 202 -9.33 5.32 5.25
C VAL A 202 -10.58 4.67 5.80
N GLU A 203 -11.68 5.42 5.85
CA GLU A 203 -13.02 4.94 6.17
C GLU A 203 -13.86 4.95 4.90
N HIS A 204 -14.47 3.81 4.57
CA HIS A 204 -15.41 3.74 3.45
C HIS A 204 -16.75 4.38 3.84
N LYS A 205 -17.23 5.32 3.04
CA LYS A 205 -18.51 5.98 3.27
C LYS A 205 -19.68 5.01 3.19
N PRO A 206 -20.80 5.29 3.91
CA PRO A 206 -22.04 4.55 3.71
C PRO A 206 -22.44 4.59 2.23
N GLY A 207 -22.66 3.40 1.65
CA GLY A 207 -22.97 3.29 0.21
C GLY A 207 -21.75 3.16 -0.69
N PHE A 208 -20.56 2.90 -0.15
CA PHE A 208 -19.38 2.52 -0.94
C PHE A 208 -19.76 1.44 -1.97
N ALA A 209 -19.66 1.79 -3.25
CA ALA A 209 -20.25 1.03 -4.36
C ALA A 209 -19.21 0.39 -5.28
N LEU A 210 -17.92 0.55 -5.03
CA LEU A 210 -16.88 -0.10 -5.82
C LEU A 210 -16.89 -1.62 -5.59
N LYS A 211 -16.66 -2.39 -6.64
CA LYS A 211 -16.73 -3.86 -6.63
C LYS A 211 -15.46 -4.48 -7.18
#